data_6904e96b619ad64d29b4e40bd906c173
#
_entry.id   6904e96b619ad64d29b4e40bd906c173
#
_cell.length_a   1.000
_cell.length_b   1.000
_cell.length_c   1.000
_cell.angle_alpha   90.00
_cell.angle_beta   90.00
_cell.angle_gamma   90.00
#
_symmetry.space_group_name_H-M   'P 1'
#
loop_
_entity.id
_entity.type
_entity.pdbx_description
1 polymer ?
#
loop_
_entity_poly.entity_id
_entity_poly.type
_entity_poly.pdbx_seq_one_letter_code
_entity_poly.pdbx_strand_id
1 'polypeptide(L)'
;KLLSLVPQAKEPALFYAGVQAWNQANQGLPIGYPISLDACSSGLQLLACLTGDDKAAKLCGVIDTGHREDAYSVIYNEMVNSIGESAKISRDDCKDAIMTSLYGSTAVPKQVFGEGKLLQVFVDTMSNVAPAAWALNQVFLDIWDSTVLSHDWILPDNFHVHVNVMGTIKEKVQFFNKPYEVITKVNTPKEKGRSLGANVTHSIDGFLVR
;
A
#
# COMPACT_ATOMS: atom_id res chain seq x y z
N LYS A 1 -27.28 -18.88 17.63
CA LYS A 1 -27.73 -17.69 16.87
C LYS A 1 -26.64 -17.18 15.90
N LEU A 2 -25.35 -17.10 16.33
CA LEU A 2 -24.26 -16.64 15.43
C LEU A 2 -23.97 -17.65 14.29
N LEU A 3 -24.05 -18.95 14.55
CA LEU A 3 -23.78 -19.97 13.52
C LEU A 3 -24.78 -19.93 12.35
N SER A 4 -26.00 -19.46 12.55
CA SER A 4 -26.97 -19.29 11.47
C SER A 4 -26.62 -18.16 10.49
N LEU A 5 -25.67 -17.29 10.85
CA LEU A 5 -25.17 -16.20 9.99
C LEU A 5 -24.00 -16.61 9.10
N VAL A 6 -23.41 -17.80 9.34
CA VAL A 6 -22.25 -18.30 8.57
C VAL A 6 -22.47 -18.23 7.04
N PRO A 7 -23.60 -18.68 6.49
CA PRO A 7 -23.83 -18.63 5.05
C PRO A 7 -23.93 -17.22 4.47
N GLN A 8 -24.17 -16.21 5.31
CA GLN A 8 -24.31 -14.80 4.92
C GLN A 8 -23.01 -14.02 5.07
N ALA A 9 -21.99 -14.62 5.70
CA ALA A 9 -20.72 -13.97 5.94
C ALA A 9 -19.92 -13.87 4.61
N LYS A 10 -19.18 -12.76 4.46
CA LYS A 10 -18.27 -12.56 3.32
C LYS A 10 -17.22 -13.69 3.24
N GLU A 11 -16.72 -14.12 4.40
CA GLU A 11 -15.76 -15.21 4.56
C GLU A 11 -16.33 -16.28 5.50
N PRO A 12 -17.17 -17.21 5.01
CA PRO A 12 -17.93 -18.13 5.86
C PRO A 12 -17.07 -19.01 6.76
N ALA A 13 -15.94 -19.52 6.24
CA ALA A 13 -15.02 -20.38 7.01
C ALA A 13 -14.35 -19.62 8.16
N LEU A 14 -13.87 -18.41 7.91
CA LEU A 14 -13.27 -17.56 8.94
C LEU A 14 -14.30 -17.13 9.98
N PHE A 15 -15.50 -16.78 9.54
CA PHE A 15 -16.58 -16.44 10.45
C PHE A 15 -16.97 -17.60 11.37
N TYR A 16 -17.08 -18.83 10.80
CA TYR A 16 -17.34 -20.04 11.59
C TYR A 16 -16.25 -20.27 12.63
N ALA A 17 -14.97 -20.23 12.23
CA ALA A 17 -13.84 -20.38 13.15
C ALA A 17 -13.84 -19.30 14.26
N GLY A 18 -14.13 -18.06 13.89
CA GLY A 18 -14.27 -16.94 14.86
C GLY A 18 -15.42 -17.18 15.87
N VAL A 19 -16.56 -17.68 15.41
CA VAL A 19 -17.68 -18.03 16.31
C VAL A 19 -17.31 -19.15 17.27
N GLN A 20 -16.55 -20.16 16.82
CA GLN A 20 -16.06 -21.23 17.70
C GLN A 20 -15.11 -20.69 18.75
N ALA A 21 -14.14 -19.85 18.36
CA ALA A 21 -13.20 -19.20 19.27
C ALA A 21 -13.95 -18.32 20.30
N TRP A 22 -14.93 -17.54 19.85
CA TRP A 22 -15.78 -16.74 20.73
C TRP A 22 -16.52 -17.59 21.77
N ASN A 23 -17.12 -18.73 21.36
CA ASN A 23 -17.81 -19.62 22.28
C ASN A 23 -16.85 -20.23 23.31
N GLN A 24 -15.62 -20.61 22.92
CA GLN A 24 -14.60 -21.11 23.84
C GLN A 24 -14.16 -20.04 24.82
N ALA A 25 -13.88 -18.81 24.33
CA ALA A 25 -13.49 -17.68 25.18
C ALA A 25 -14.56 -17.36 26.23
N ASN A 26 -15.85 -17.39 25.86
CA ASN A 26 -16.95 -17.16 26.80
C ASN A 26 -17.08 -18.27 27.87
N GLN A 27 -16.51 -19.42 27.65
CA GLN A 27 -16.42 -20.53 28.62
C GLN A 27 -15.12 -20.45 29.46
N GLY A 28 -14.29 -19.44 29.28
CA GLY A 28 -13.00 -19.28 29.94
C GLY A 28 -11.93 -20.26 29.45
N LEU A 29 -12.13 -20.88 28.26
CA LEU A 29 -11.18 -21.80 27.68
C LEU A 29 -10.10 -21.05 26.90
N PRO A 30 -8.84 -21.53 26.92
CA PRO A 30 -7.79 -21.00 26.05
C PRO A 30 -8.18 -21.17 24.57
N ILE A 31 -7.93 -20.15 23.77
CA ILE A 31 -8.17 -20.19 22.34
C ILE A 31 -6.86 -20.04 21.56
N GLY A 32 -6.69 -20.84 20.51
CA GLY A 32 -5.58 -20.72 19.54
C GLY A 32 -5.98 -19.97 18.26
N TYR A 33 -7.08 -19.21 18.29
CA TYR A 33 -7.52 -18.45 17.12
C TYR A 33 -6.59 -17.28 16.86
N PRO A 34 -5.98 -17.18 15.66
CA PRO A 34 -5.06 -16.08 15.34
C PRO A 34 -5.81 -14.75 15.29
N ILE A 35 -5.23 -13.74 15.93
CA ILE A 35 -5.73 -12.36 15.88
C ILE A 35 -4.84 -11.58 14.91
N SER A 36 -5.44 -11.00 13.88
CA SER A 36 -4.73 -10.12 12.98
C SER A 36 -4.49 -8.77 13.65
N LEU A 37 -3.22 -8.35 13.67
CA LEU A 37 -2.81 -6.99 14.03
C LEU A 37 -2.31 -6.33 12.75
N ASP A 38 -2.77 -5.11 12.50
CA ASP A 38 -2.41 -4.36 11.31
C ASP A 38 -2.02 -2.93 11.69
N ALA A 39 -1.04 -2.37 10.98
CA ALA A 39 -0.60 -1.00 11.16
C ALA A 39 -1.60 -0.03 10.51
N CYS A 40 -1.65 1.21 10.99
CA CYS A 40 -2.52 2.25 10.42
C CYS A 40 -2.14 2.59 8.97
N SER A 41 -0.85 2.60 8.64
CA SER A 41 -0.30 2.80 7.31
C SER A 41 1.21 2.57 7.38
N SER A 42 1.68 1.32 7.29
CA SER A 42 3.10 0.97 7.47
C SER A 42 4.01 1.72 6.50
N GLY A 43 3.60 1.88 5.25
CA GLY A 43 4.36 2.66 4.26
C GLY A 43 4.59 4.11 4.68
N LEU A 44 3.56 4.79 5.19
CA LEU A 44 3.71 6.17 5.68
C LEU A 44 4.52 6.22 6.97
N GLN A 45 4.33 5.26 7.87
CA GLN A 45 5.10 5.15 9.12
C GLN A 45 6.60 5.04 8.84
N LEU A 46 6.98 4.14 7.93
CA LEU A 46 8.38 3.94 7.54
C LEU A 46 8.98 5.19 6.88
N LEU A 47 8.27 5.78 5.92
CA LEU A 47 8.73 7.00 5.25
C LEU A 47 8.87 8.16 6.24
N ALA A 48 7.95 8.29 7.19
CA ALA A 48 8.03 9.30 8.26
C ALA A 48 9.25 9.10 9.17
N CYS A 49 9.51 7.84 9.58
CA CYS A 49 10.68 7.50 10.40
C CYS A 49 12.00 7.76 9.66
N LEU A 50 12.08 7.34 8.38
CA LEU A 50 13.29 7.51 7.57
C LEU A 50 13.64 8.98 7.31
N THR A 51 12.64 9.85 7.25
CA THR A 51 12.82 11.27 6.93
C THR A 51 12.78 12.19 8.14
N GLY A 52 12.37 11.68 9.32
CA GLY A 52 12.09 12.50 10.48
C GLY A 52 10.92 13.46 10.26
N ASP A 53 9.92 13.07 9.46
CA ASP A 53 8.75 13.89 9.16
C ASP A 53 7.74 13.87 10.32
N ASP A 54 7.81 14.88 11.19
CA ASP A 54 6.95 15.02 12.35
C ASP A 54 5.45 15.05 12.01
N LYS A 55 5.08 15.69 10.88
CA LYS A 55 3.69 15.76 10.45
C LYS A 55 3.17 14.37 10.06
N ALA A 56 3.91 13.68 9.21
CA ALA A 56 3.60 12.34 8.79
C ALA A 56 3.59 11.37 9.99
N ALA A 57 4.56 11.48 10.91
CA ALA A 57 4.67 10.63 12.10
C ALA A 57 3.47 10.77 13.04
N LYS A 58 2.96 11.99 13.25
CA LYS A 58 1.72 12.24 13.99
C LYS A 58 0.53 11.66 13.25
N LEU A 59 0.43 11.93 11.94
CA LEU A 59 -0.68 11.51 11.10
C LEU A 59 -0.89 9.98 11.04
N CYS A 60 0.18 9.20 11.14
CA CYS A 60 0.14 7.74 11.10
C CYS A 60 0.36 7.04 12.46
N GLY A 61 0.35 7.80 13.56
CA GLY A 61 0.43 7.28 14.91
C GLY A 61 1.81 6.75 15.33
N VAL A 62 2.88 7.19 14.68
CA VAL A 62 4.27 6.94 15.14
C VAL A 62 4.59 7.82 16.35
N ILE A 63 4.09 9.05 16.35
CA ILE A 63 4.11 9.94 17.51
C ILE A 63 2.74 9.89 18.17
N ASP A 64 2.73 9.64 19.49
CA ASP A 64 1.49 9.62 20.29
C ASP A 64 0.89 11.05 20.39
N THR A 65 -0.31 11.19 19.88
CA THR A 65 -1.10 12.45 19.94
C THR A 65 -2.18 12.40 21.01
N GLY A 66 -2.23 11.32 21.82
CA GLY A 66 -3.24 11.09 22.86
C GLY A 66 -4.57 10.54 22.32
N HIS A 67 -4.70 10.33 21.02
CA HIS A 67 -5.87 9.73 20.39
C HIS A 67 -5.50 8.92 19.15
N ARG A 68 -6.43 8.12 18.65
CA ARG A 68 -6.21 7.32 17.45
C ARG A 68 -6.27 8.22 16.21
N GLU A 69 -5.17 8.26 15.48
CA GLU A 69 -5.09 8.95 14.20
C GLU A 69 -5.59 8.06 13.04
N ASP A 70 -6.21 8.69 12.05
CA ASP A 70 -6.60 8.07 10.78
C ASP A 70 -6.11 8.94 9.62
N ALA A 71 -4.92 8.63 9.14
CA ALA A 71 -4.28 9.34 8.04
C ALA A 71 -5.18 9.48 6.80
N TYR A 72 -5.92 8.44 6.47
CA TYR A 72 -6.82 8.45 5.31
C TYR A 72 -7.97 9.44 5.47
N SER A 73 -8.55 9.52 6.66
CA SER A 73 -9.62 10.49 6.96
C SER A 73 -9.09 11.91 6.99
N VAL A 74 -7.91 12.15 7.54
CA VAL A 74 -7.31 13.49 7.56
C VAL A 74 -7.03 13.97 6.15
N ILE A 75 -6.38 13.16 5.31
CA ILE A 75 -6.06 13.52 3.93
C ILE A 75 -7.35 13.75 3.12
N TYR A 76 -8.35 12.87 3.28
CA TYR A 76 -9.65 13.04 2.64
C TYR A 76 -10.31 14.39 3.00
N ASN A 77 -10.36 14.72 4.29
CA ASN A 77 -10.95 15.97 4.76
C ASN A 77 -10.19 17.21 4.23
N GLU A 78 -8.86 17.18 4.22
CA GLU A 78 -8.05 18.26 3.64
C GLU A 78 -8.32 18.45 2.14
N MET A 79 -8.47 17.35 1.39
CA MET A 79 -8.85 17.41 -0.03
C MET A 79 -10.24 18.01 -0.20
N VAL A 80 -11.24 17.57 0.57
CA VAL A 80 -12.61 18.10 0.51
C VAL A 80 -12.63 19.57 0.88
N ASN A 81 -11.92 20.01 1.90
CA ASN A 81 -11.79 21.40 2.30
C ASN A 81 -11.20 22.28 1.17
N SER A 82 -10.24 21.73 0.41
CA SER A 82 -9.57 22.44 -0.67
C SER A 82 -10.41 22.58 -1.95
N ILE A 83 -11.35 21.65 -2.19
CA ILE A 83 -12.13 21.59 -3.44
C ILE A 83 -13.56 22.10 -3.21
N GLY A 84 -14.06 22.03 -1.99
CA GLY A 84 -15.46 22.23 -1.63
C GLY A 84 -16.31 20.95 -1.84
N GLU A 85 -17.55 20.99 -1.36
CA GLU A 85 -18.50 19.84 -1.35
C GLU A 85 -18.88 19.32 -2.75
N SER A 86 -18.48 20.03 -3.82
CA SER A 86 -18.75 19.62 -5.19
C SER A 86 -17.92 18.43 -5.68
N ALA A 87 -16.87 18.05 -4.96
CA ALA A 87 -16.05 16.89 -5.31
C ALA A 87 -16.76 15.60 -4.87
N LYS A 88 -17.24 14.84 -5.84
CA LYS A 88 -17.80 13.50 -5.62
C LYS A 88 -16.68 12.47 -5.43
N ILE A 89 -15.95 12.57 -4.34
CA ILE A 89 -14.93 11.59 -3.94
C ILE A 89 -15.37 10.93 -2.65
N SER A 90 -15.10 9.63 -2.50
CA SER A 90 -15.30 8.90 -1.24
C SER A 90 -14.00 8.77 -0.46
N ARG A 91 -14.12 8.55 0.85
CA ARG A 91 -12.94 8.24 1.70
C ARG A 91 -12.26 6.95 1.26
N ASP A 92 -13.01 5.97 0.78
CA ASP A 92 -12.47 4.68 0.35
C ASP A 92 -11.66 4.82 -0.95
N ASP A 93 -12.14 5.61 -1.90
CA ASP A 93 -11.39 5.97 -3.11
C ASP A 93 -10.06 6.67 -2.75
N CYS A 94 -10.12 7.63 -1.82
CA CYS A 94 -8.92 8.31 -1.32
C CYS A 94 -7.96 7.33 -0.64
N LYS A 95 -8.46 6.40 0.17
CA LYS A 95 -7.64 5.37 0.82
C LYS A 95 -6.85 4.55 -0.20
N ASP A 96 -7.50 4.08 -1.26
CA ASP A 96 -6.86 3.29 -2.31
C ASP A 96 -5.79 4.10 -3.06
N ALA A 97 -6.07 5.37 -3.36
CA ALA A 97 -5.12 6.27 -3.99
C ALA A 97 -3.92 6.57 -3.08
N ILE A 98 -4.15 6.87 -1.79
CA ILE A 98 -3.09 7.15 -0.81
C ILE A 98 -2.20 5.92 -0.63
N MET A 99 -2.80 4.78 -0.30
CA MET A 99 -2.08 3.54 -0.03
C MET A 99 -1.20 3.14 -1.20
N THR A 100 -1.74 3.14 -2.41
CA THR A 100 -0.98 2.72 -3.59
C THR A 100 0.07 3.74 -4.02
N SER A 101 -0.18 5.04 -3.83
CA SER A 101 0.80 6.10 -4.15
C SER A 101 2.03 6.06 -3.25
N LEU A 102 1.87 5.71 -1.96
CA LEU A 102 2.99 5.53 -1.02
C LEU A 102 3.92 4.36 -1.43
N TYR A 103 3.42 3.44 -2.25
CA TYR A 103 4.22 2.39 -2.89
C TYR A 103 4.59 2.71 -4.36
N GLY A 104 4.53 3.97 -4.75
CA GLY A 104 4.98 4.46 -6.05
C GLY A 104 3.97 4.31 -7.19
N SER A 105 2.70 3.97 -6.92
CA SER A 105 1.67 3.96 -7.96
C SER A 105 1.29 5.37 -8.37
N THR A 106 1.40 5.67 -9.66
CA THR A 106 0.84 6.90 -10.26
C THR A 106 -0.45 6.62 -11.05
N ALA A 107 -0.74 5.33 -11.30
CA ALA A 107 -1.89 4.93 -12.10
C ALA A 107 -3.19 4.95 -11.29
N VAL A 108 -3.17 4.42 -10.07
CA VAL A 108 -4.38 4.38 -9.23
C VAL A 108 -4.87 5.79 -8.85
N PRO A 109 -4.02 6.73 -8.37
CA PRO A 109 -4.46 8.10 -8.17
C PRO A 109 -5.07 8.76 -9.43
N LYS A 110 -4.49 8.50 -10.61
CA LYS A 110 -5.06 8.99 -11.89
C LYS A 110 -6.41 8.34 -12.21
N GLN A 111 -6.56 7.07 -11.94
CA GLN A 111 -7.82 6.36 -12.15
C GLN A 111 -8.91 6.87 -11.21
N VAL A 112 -8.57 7.16 -9.95
CA VAL A 112 -9.50 7.64 -8.92
C VAL A 112 -9.88 9.11 -9.15
N PHE A 113 -8.89 9.97 -9.39
CA PHE A 113 -9.06 11.43 -9.41
C PHE A 113 -9.11 12.03 -10.82
N GLY A 114 -8.85 11.25 -11.86
CA GLY A 114 -8.66 11.74 -13.23
C GLY A 114 -7.31 12.46 -13.40
N GLU A 115 -7.11 13.03 -14.59
CA GLU A 115 -5.88 13.80 -14.91
C GLU A 115 -6.16 15.32 -14.88
N GLY A 116 -6.76 15.80 -13.78
CA GLY A 116 -7.20 17.19 -13.67
C GLY A 116 -6.91 17.83 -12.32
N LYS A 117 -7.68 18.84 -11.98
CA LYS A 117 -7.55 19.63 -10.75
C LYS A 117 -7.60 18.75 -9.49
N LEU A 118 -8.40 17.70 -9.49
CA LEU A 118 -8.56 16.83 -8.33
C LEU A 118 -7.28 16.05 -8.01
N LEU A 119 -6.60 15.55 -9.05
CA LEU A 119 -5.29 14.89 -8.90
C LEU A 119 -4.23 15.88 -8.39
N GLN A 120 -4.25 17.12 -8.87
CA GLN A 120 -3.32 18.14 -8.37
C GLN A 120 -3.57 18.43 -6.88
N VAL A 121 -4.84 18.58 -6.48
CA VAL A 121 -5.19 18.77 -5.06
C VAL A 121 -4.73 17.57 -4.21
N PHE A 122 -4.85 16.35 -4.71
CA PHE A 122 -4.31 15.17 -4.01
C PHE A 122 -2.79 15.28 -3.79
N VAL A 123 -2.03 15.59 -4.84
CA VAL A 123 -0.57 15.74 -4.76
C VAL A 123 -0.17 16.88 -3.80
N ASP A 124 -0.85 18.01 -3.88
CA ASP A 124 -0.62 19.16 -3.02
C ASP A 124 -0.94 18.83 -1.54
N THR A 125 -2.05 18.11 -1.32
CA THR A 125 -2.43 17.66 0.02
C THR A 125 -1.37 16.72 0.60
N MET A 126 -0.92 15.71 -0.15
CA MET A 126 0.14 14.81 0.30
C MET A 126 1.44 15.56 0.64
N SER A 127 1.81 16.55 -0.18
CA SER A 127 2.98 17.39 0.04
C SER A 127 2.85 18.27 1.29
N ASN A 128 1.64 18.66 1.68
CA ASN A 128 1.39 19.49 2.86
C ASN A 128 1.32 18.68 4.17
N VAL A 129 0.67 17.52 4.14
CA VAL A 129 0.44 16.70 5.34
C VAL A 129 1.61 15.77 5.67
N ALA A 130 2.42 15.40 4.68
CA ALA A 130 3.56 14.49 4.83
C ALA A 130 4.73 14.94 3.95
N PRO A 131 5.28 16.15 4.14
CA PRO A 131 6.17 16.79 3.16
C PRO A 131 7.44 15.99 2.89
N ALA A 132 8.17 15.58 3.91
CA ALA A 132 9.42 14.86 3.73
C ALA A 132 9.20 13.37 3.33
N ALA A 133 8.20 12.74 3.91
CA ALA A 133 7.81 11.38 3.55
C ALA A 133 7.36 11.30 2.08
N TRP A 134 6.56 12.26 1.62
CA TRP A 134 6.14 12.35 0.22
C TRP A 134 7.30 12.65 -0.72
N ALA A 135 8.20 13.57 -0.34
CA ALA A 135 9.38 13.85 -1.13
C ALA A 135 10.29 12.62 -1.30
N LEU A 136 10.53 11.84 -0.23
CA LEU A 136 11.29 10.60 -0.33
C LEU A 136 10.63 9.59 -1.27
N ASN A 137 9.30 9.46 -1.22
CA ASN A 137 8.57 8.59 -2.15
C ASN A 137 8.77 9.01 -3.61
N GLN A 138 8.83 10.31 -3.91
CA GLN A 138 9.15 10.81 -5.26
C GLN A 138 10.60 10.47 -5.67
N VAL A 139 11.55 10.60 -4.74
CA VAL A 139 12.95 10.21 -4.99
C VAL A 139 13.05 8.75 -5.44
N PHE A 140 12.28 7.83 -4.83
CA PHE A 140 12.28 6.43 -5.26
C PHE A 140 11.77 6.21 -6.68
N LEU A 141 10.96 7.13 -7.21
CA LEU A 141 10.54 7.08 -8.62
C LEU A 141 11.64 7.62 -9.55
N ASP A 142 12.38 8.64 -9.10
CA ASP A 142 13.36 9.35 -9.91
C ASP A 142 14.71 8.60 -10.02
N ILE A 143 15.08 7.82 -9.00
CA ILE A 143 16.32 7.04 -8.98
C ILE A 143 16.24 5.72 -9.76
N TRP A 144 15.13 5.45 -10.46
CA TRP A 144 15.01 4.25 -11.29
C TRP A 144 16.06 4.25 -12.40
N ASP A 145 16.95 3.26 -12.39
CA ASP A 145 17.90 3.06 -13.47
C ASP A 145 17.28 2.15 -14.56
N SER A 146 17.13 2.70 -15.76
CA SER A 146 16.53 2.02 -16.92
C SER A 146 17.46 1.04 -17.61
N THR A 147 18.73 0.97 -17.22
CA THR A 147 19.76 0.17 -17.90
C THR A 147 20.10 -1.13 -17.17
N VAL A 148 19.76 -1.23 -15.88
CA VAL A 148 20.13 -2.36 -15.04
C VAL A 148 19.14 -3.52 -15.11
N LEU A 149 19.62 -4.71 -14.79
CA LEU A 149 18.83 -5.95 -14.71
C LEU A 149 18.29 -6.18 -13.28
N SER A 150 18.86 -5.52 -12.28
CA SER A 150 18.43 -5.56 -10.89
C SER A 150 18.71 -4.25 -10.19
N HIS A 151 17.97 -4.02 -9.10
CA HIS A 151 18.27 -3.01 -8.09
C HIS A 151 18.64 -3.72 -6.79
N ASP A 152 19.76 -3.32 -6.19
CA ASP A 152 20.36 -4.00 -5.06
C ASP A 152 20.66 -3.01 -3.94
N TRP A 153 20.42 -3.40 -2.68
CA TRP A 153 20.81 -2.65 -1.50
C TRP A 153 21.03 -3.55 -0.30
N ILE A 154 21.66 -3.01 0.74
CA ILE A 154 21.97 -3.74 1.96
C ILE A 154 21.20 -3.10 3.11
N LEU A 155 20.52 -3.91 3.91
CA LEU A 155 19.82 -3.47 5.11
C LEU A 155 20.77 -3.40 6.32
N PRO A 156 20.37 -2.71 7.43
CA PRO A 156 21.23 -2.55 8.61
C PRO A 156 21.68 -3.86 9.26
N ASP A 157 20.93 -4.95 9.11
CA ASP A 157 21.27 -6.30 9.55
C ASP A 157 22.18 -7.06 8.57
N ASN A 158 22.76 -6.38 7.61
CA ASN A 158 23.59 -6.93 6.53
C ASN A 158 22.80 -7.89 5.60
N PHE A 159 21.49 -7.82 5.57
CA PHE A 159 20.68 -8.56 4.61
C PHE A 159 20.78 -7.88 3.22
N HIS A 160 21.18 -8.65 2.21
CA HIS A 160 21.30 -8.20 0.83
C HIS A 160 19.95 -8.35 0.12
N VAL A 161 19.34 -7.24 -0.26
CA VAL A 161 18.12 -7.22 -1.05
C VAL A 161 18.49 -7.16 -2.52
N HIS A 162 17.91 -8.07 -3.31
CA HIS A 162 18.12 -8.17 -4.75
C HIS A 162 16.76 -8.22 -5.46
N VAL A 163 16.48 -7.22 -6.28
CA VAL A 163 15.19 -7.08 -6.97
C VAL A 163 15.41 -7.06 -8.48
N ASN A 164 15.06 -8.15 -9.13
CA ASN A 164 15.15 -8.27 -10.58
C ASN A 164 14.21 -7.31 -11.30
N VAL A 165 14.70 -6.67 -12.35
CA VAL A 165 13.88 -5.89 -13.28
C VAL A 165 13.23 -6.84 -14.28
N MET A 166 11.88 -6.95 -14.19
CA MET A 166 11.13 -7.91 -15.00
C MET A 166 10.34 -7.20 -16.10
N GLY A 167 10.66 -7.54 -17.33
CA GLY A 167 9.88 -7.21 -18.53
C GLY A 167 8.87 -8.30 -18.86
N THR A 168 8.04 -8.04 -19.87
CA THR A 168 7.03 -8.99 -20.35
C THR A 168 7.16 -9.15 -21.85
N ILE A 169 7.34 -10.39 -22.30
CA ILE A 169 7.28 -10.76 -23.72
C ILE A 169 5.91 -11.38 -23.98
N LYS A 170 5.25 -10.91 -25.03
CA LYS A 170 3.95 -11.40 -25.47
C LYS A 170 4.11 -12.06 -26.82
N GLU A 171 3.81 -13.34 -26.89
CA GLU A 171 3.87 -14.15 -28.11
C GLU A 171 2.49 -14.64 -28.49
N LYS A 172 2.11 -14.49 -29.76
CA LYS A 172 0.88 -15.06 -30.27
C LYS A 172 1.16 -16.47 -30.81
N VAL A 173 0.56 -17.46 -30.19
CA VAL A 173 0.67 -18.87 -30.57
C VAL A 173 -0.69 -19.34 -31.10
N GLN A 174 -0.68 -20.05 -32.22
CA GLN A 174 -1.89 -20.69 -32.71
C GLN A 174 -1.97 -22.14 -32.17
N PHE A 175 -3.09 -22.44 -31.52
CA PHE A 175 -3.39 -23.78 -31.04
C PHE A 175 -4.82 -24.17 -31.46
N PHE A 176 -4.96 -25.28 -32.19
CA PHE A 176 -6.23 -25.71 -32.82
C PHE A 176 -6.93 -24.58 -33.60
N ASN A 177 -6.20 -23.85 -34.44
CA ASN A 177 -6.67 -22.73 -35.25
C ASN A 177 -7.27 -21.54 -34.42
N LYS A 178 -7.01 -21.49 -33.13
CA LYS A 178 -7.34 -20.36 -32.27
C LYS A 178 -6.08 -19.62 -31.83
N PRO A 179 -6.04 -18.28 -31.90
CA PRO A 179 -4.90 -17.52 -31.40
C PRO A 179 -4.96 -17.45 -29.87
N TYR A 180 -3.82 -17.70 -29.24
CA TYR A 180 -3.59 -17.51 -27.80
C TYR A 180 -2.43 -16.56 -27.63
N GLU A 181 -2.49 -15.71 -26.59
CA GLU A 181 -1.39 -14.85 -26.18
C GLU A 181 -0.66 -15.53 -25.01
N VAL A 182 0.59 -15.88 -25.22
CA VAL A 182 1.47 -16.41 -24.16
C VAL A 182 2.26 -15.22 -23.61
N ILE A 183 2.17 -15.02 -22.30
CA ILE A 183 2.83 -13.93 -21.59
C ILE A 183 3.97 -14.53 -20.76
N THR A 184 5.20 -14.19 -21.10
CA THR A 184 6.40 -14.66 -20.39
C THR A 184 7.09 -13.47 -19.71
N LYS A 185 7.41 -13.63 -18.41
CA LYS A 185 8.24 -12.66 -17.70
C LYS A 185 9.72 -12.99 -17.92
N VAL A 186 10.49 -11.97 -18.30
CA VAL A 186 11.93 -12.09 -18.53
C VAL A 186 12.68 -11.01 -17.76
N ASN A 187 13.89 -11.34 -17.27
CA ASN A 187 14.76 -10.35 -16.67
C ASN A 187 15.39 -9.52 -17.80
N THR A 188 14.97 -8.28 -17.93
CA THR A 188 15.41 -7.34 -18.96
C THR A 188 15.31 -5.90 -18.46
N PRO A 189 16.19 -5.01 -18.90
CA PRO A 189 16.11 -3.59 -18.56
C PRO A 189 14.74 -3.01 -18.92
N LYS A 190 14.28 -2.04 -18.14
CA LYS A 190 12.97 -1.43 -18.33
C LYS A 190 13.08 0.09 -18.25
N GLU A 191 12.62 0.78 -19.27
CA GLU A 191 12.73 2.24 -19.38
C GLU A 191 12.11 2.96 -18.17
N LYS A 192 10.97 2.47 -17.69
CA LYS A 192 10.27 3.05 -16.52
C LYS A 192 9.86 1.95 -15.55
N GLY A 193 10.20 2.10 -14.29
CA GLY A 193 9.77 1.23 -13.22
C GLY A 193 9.34 2.03 -11.99
N ARG A 194 8.44 1.45 -11.20
CA ARG A 194 7.84 2.07 -10.02
C ARG A 194 7.92 1.17 -8.80
N SER A 195 8.53 0.00 -8.94
CA SER A 195 8.55 -0.99 -7.88
C SER A 195 9.62 -0.74 -6.82
N LEU A 196 10.55 0.20 -7.07
CA LEU A 196 11.68 0.43 -6.17
C LEU A 196 11.20 0.88 -4.78
N GLY A 197 10.35 1.92 -4.71
CA GLY A 197 9.82 2.40 -3.44
C GLY A 197 9.07 1.32 -2.65
N ALA A 198 8.22 0.54 -3.33
CA ALA A 198 7.52 -0.58 -2.70
C ALA A 198 8.49 -1.64 -2.15
N ASN A 199 9.49 -2.03 -2.94
CA ASN A 199 10.45 -3.05 -2.52
C ASN A 199 11.36 -2.56 -1.39
N VAL A 200 11.78 -1.29 -1.41
CA VAL A 200 12.55 -0.70 -0.30
C VAL A 200 11.71 -0.72 0.98
N THR A 201 10.47 -0.21 0.93
CA THR A 201 9.57 -0.19 2.08
C THR A 201 9.32 -1.60 2.63
N HIS A 202 8.97 -2.57 1.78
CA HIS A 202 8.75 -3.95 2.20
C HIS A 202 10.01 -4.63 2.76
N SER A 203 11.18 -4.29 2.24
CA SER A 203 12.44 -4.84 2.77
C SER A 203 12.72 -4.33 4.19
N ILE A 204 12.36 -3.07 4.48
CA ILE A 204 12.48 -2.48 5.81
C ILE A 204 11.43 -3.07 6.77
N ASP A 205 10.18 -3.26 6.31
CA ASP A 205 9.17 -4.01 7.08
C ASP A 205 9.71 -5.39 7.48
N GLY A 206 10.30 -6.12 6.53
CA GLY A 206 10.92 -7.42 6.79
C GLY A 206 12.11 -7.34 7.75
N PHE A 207 12.88 -6.27 7.71
CA PHE A 207 13.97 -6.03 8.67
C PHE A 207 13.45 -5.81 10.09
N LEU A 208 12.37 -5.05 10.26
CA LEU A 208 11.79 -4.78 11.58
C LEU A 208 11.19 -6.02 12.25
N VAL A 209 10.79 -7.03 11.46
CA VAL A 209 10.20 -8.28 11.95
C VAL A 209 11.27 -9.33 12.29
N ARG A 210 12.44 -9.29 11.65
CA ARG A 210 13.58 -10.18 11.94
C ARG A 210 14.28 -9.86 13.25
#